data_b4b25afea7de31b018df0e5da077b03d
#
_entry.id   b4b25afea7de31b018df0e5da077b03d
#
_cell.length_a   1.000
_cell.length_b   1.000
_cell.length_c   1.000
_cell.angle_alpha   90.00
_cell.angle_beta   90.00
_cell.angle_gamma   90.00
#
_symmetry.space_group_name_H-M   'P 1'
#
loop_
_entity.id
_entity.type
_entity.pdbx_description
1 polymer ?
#
loop_
_entity_poly.entity_id
_entity_poly.type
_entity_poly.pdbx_seq_one_letter_code
_entity_poly.pdbx_strand_id
1 'polypeptide(L)'
;MVKKTRTKDLIDHSHRPSKLLLMAEGRAVCDAIGMLPLLALKKYLPQGDNHPVLVFPGFLASSRSTRPLRQFLADIGYRSHRWKLGYNMGYSFKLHYGMRDRVTELAERYGQKISLVGWSLGGVYARELAREMPDIVRQVVTMGSPFRGHPSSSNVHRIFNMFSEVPYDKIPKSFLQHM
;
A
#
# COMPACT_ATOMS: atom_id res chain seq x y z
N MET A 1 -25.71 17.58 44.75
CA MET A 1 -24.93 16.33 44.84
C MET A 1 -25.01 15.64 43.47
N VAL A 2 -24.08 15.97 42.56
CA VAL A 2 -24.12 15.50 41.15
C VAL A 2 -23.16 14.31 41.06
N LYS A 3 -23.68 13.13 40.75
CA LYS A 3 -22.93 11.88 40.56
C LYS A 3 -22.03 12.02 39.30
N LYS A 4 -20.74 12.02 39.51
CA LYS A 4 -19.69 11.93 38.50
C LYS A 4 -19.70 10.51 37.92
N THR A 5 -20.37 10.30 36.80
CA THR A 5 -20.38 9.04 36.05
C THR A 5 -19.00 8.85 35.41
N ARG A 6 -18.33 7.79 35.79
CA ARG A 6 -17.01 7.37 35.33
C ARG A 6 -17.09 6.91 33.86
N THR A 7 -16.64 7.75 32.95
CA THR A 7 -16.38 7.42 31.52
C THR A 7 -15.11 6.60 31.38
N LYS A 8 -15.07 5.38 31.91
CA LYS A 8 -13.88 4.53 31.88
C LYS A 8 -14.05 3.19 31.15
N ASP A 9 -15.18 2.97 30.49
CA ASP A 9 -15.47 1.70 29.82
C ASP A 9 -15.72 1.85 28.32
N LEU A 10 -14.97 2.75 27.65
CA LEU A 10 -15.01 2.88 26.21
C LEU A 10 -13.71 2.30 25.62
N ILE A 11 -13.81 1.01 25.28
CA ILE A 11 -13.13 0.35 24.17
C ILE A 11 -11.64 0.12 24.38
N ASP A 12 -11.31 -0.91 25.17
CA ASP A 12 -10.06 -1.64 25.02
C ASP A 12 -10.18 -2.60 23.82
N HIS A 13 -9.84 -2.14 22.62
CA HIS A 13 -9.70 -2.93 21.41
C HIS A 13 -8.26 -3.39 21.19
N SER A 14 -7.51 -3.63 22.23
CA SER A 14 -6.20 -4.29 22.14
C SER A 14 -6.35 -5.81 22.00
N HIS A 15 -7.19 -6.29 21.08
CA HIS A 15 -7.14 -7.69 20.71
C HIS A 15 -5.86 -7.93 19.89
N ARG A 16 -4.81 -8.40 20.57
CA ARG A 16 -3.63 -8.96 19.90
C ARG A 16 -4.12 -10.10 19.01
N PRO A 17 -3.83 -10.07 17.68
CA PRO A 17 -4.17 -11.20 16.83
C PRO A 17 -3.54 -12.46 17.43
N SER A 18 -4.34 -13.52 17.57
CA SER A 18 -3.88 -14.79 18.10
C SER A 18 -2.78 -15.37 17.19
N LYS A 19 -1.88 -16.18 17.74
CA LYS A 19 -0.84 -16.87 16.94
C LYS A 19 -1.44 -17.71 15.81
N LEU A 20 -2.69 -18.17 15.97
CA LEU A 20 -3.50 -18.82 14.93
C LEU A 20 -3.82 -17.89 13.74
N LEU A 21 -4.06 -16.59 13.98
CA LEU A 21 -4.26 -15.62 12.89
C LEU A 21 -2.96 -15.33 12.12
N LEU A 22 -1.81 -15.33 12.80
CA LEU A 22 -0.49 -15.25 12.15
C LEU A 22 -0.19 -16.49 11.29
N MET A 23 -0.64 -17.68 11.73
CA MET A 23 -0.54 -18.90 10.91
C MET A 23 -1.56 -18.90 9.75
N ALA A 24 -2.67 -18.19 9.87
CA ALA A 24 -3.64 -18.00 8.79
C ALA A 24 -3.10 -17.12 7.65
N GLU A 25 -2.04 -16.32 7.89
CA GLU A 25 -1.32 -15.60 6.80
C GLU A 25 -0.64 -16.58 5.83
N GLY A 26 -0.34 -17.82 6.23
CA GLY A 26 0.05 -18.90 5.32
C GLY A 26 -1.02 -19.23 4.25
N ARG A 27 -2.29 -18.88 4.50
CA ARG A 27 -3.37 -18.99 3.48
C ARG A 27 -3.14 -18.07 2.28
N ALA A 28 -2.41 -16.96 2.44
CA ALA A 28 -2.06 -16.08 1.33
C ALA A 28 -1.30 -16.81 0.21
N VAL A 29 -0.55 -17.87 0.56
CA VAL A 29 0.11 -18.75 -0.42
C VAL A 29 -0.92 -19.62 -1.15
N CYS A 30 -1.90 -20.14 -0.41
CA CYS A 30 -2.99 -20.93 -1.00
C CYS A 30 -3.91 -20.07 -1.88
N ASP A 31 -4.18 -18.84 -1.46
CA ASP A 31 -4.96 -17.88 -2.23
C ASP A 31 -4.22 -17.46 -3.52
N ALA A 32 -2.88 -17.36 -3.48
CA ALA A 32 -2.06 -17.14 -4.67
C ALA A 32 -2.12 -18.31 -5.66
N ILE A 33 -2.19 -19.57 -5.16
CA ILE A 33 -2.39 -20.76 -5.98
C ILE A 33 -3.82 -20.77 -6.56
N GLY A 34 -4.81 -20.35 -5.78
CA GLY A 34 -6.22 -20.19 -6.21
C GLY A 34 -6.39 -19.14 -7.33
N MET A 35 -5.43 -18.24 -7.54
CA MET A 35 -5.43 -17.30 -8.66
C MET A 35 -5.05 -17.94 -10.01
N LEU A 36 -4.45 -19.13 -10.03
CA LEU A 36 -4.02 -19.79 -11.28
C LEU A 36 -5.18 -20.01 -12.29
N PRO A 37 -6.40 -20.44 -11.88
CA PRO A 37 -7.52 -20.52 -12.81
C PRO A 37 -7.97 -19.17 -13.36
N LEU A 38 -7.86 -18.09 -12.55
CA LEU A 38 -8.19 -16.74 -12.99
C LEU A 38 -7.25 -16.23 -14.09
N LEU A 39 -6.01 -16.71 -14.12
CA LEU A 39 -5.07 -16.40 -15.20
C LEU A 39 -5.53 -16.97 -16.56
N ALA A 40 -6.25 -18.08 -16.56
CA ALA A 40 -6.84 -18.64 -17.80
C ALA A 40 -8.03 -17.81 -18.30
N LEU A 41 -8.69 -17.05 -17.42
CA LEU A 41 -9.83 -16.21 -17.74
C LEU A 41 -9.45 -14.80 -18.20
N LYS A 42 -8.14 -14.46 -18.26
CA LYS A 42 -7.65 -13.12 -18.63
C LYS A 42 -8.29 -12.57 -19.92
N LYS A 43 -8.51 -13.41 -20.91
CA LYS A 43 -9.11 -13.03 -22.20
C LYS A 43 -10.56 -12.54 -22.11
N TYR A 44 -11.25 -12.84 -21.01
CA TYR A 44 -12.62 -12.41 -20.77
C TYR A 44 -12.72 -11.17 -19.87
N LEU A 45 -11.58 -10.69 -19.34
CA LEU A 45 -11.53 -9.48 -18.53
C LEU A 45 -11.57 -8.23 -19.43
N PRO A 46 -12.14 -7.13 -18.91
CA PRO A 46 -12.01 -5.84 -19.59
C PRO A 46 -10.55 -5.51 -19.85
N GLN A 47 -10.25 -5.14 -21.09
CA GLN A 47 -8.89 -4.80 -21.48
C GLN A 47 -8.55 -3.37 -21.03
N GLY A 48 -7.33 -3.17 -20.62
CA GLY A 48 -6.79 -1.86 -20.26
C GLY A 48 -6.62 -0.95 -21.47
N ASP A 49 -6.61 0.33 -21.24
CA ASP A 49 -6.44 1.40 -22.22
C ASP A 49 -4.96 1.77 -22.46
N ASN A 50 -4.04 0.88 -22.12
CA ASN A 50 -2.59 1.05 -22.29
C ASN A 50 -1.97 2.21 -21.47
N HIS A 51 -2.68 2.73 -20.44
CA HIS A 51 -2.10 3.78 -19.59
C HIS A 51 -1.07 3.20 -18.59
N PRO A 52 -0.13 4.04 -18.09
CA PRO A 52 0.89 3.62 -17.15
C PRO A 52 0.31 3.36 -15.77
N VAL A 53 0.77 2.26 -15.14
CA VAL A 53 0.42 1.85 -13.78
C VAL A 53 1.70 1.62 -12.99
N LEU A 54 1.89 2.34 -11.89
CA LEU A 54 3.01 2.15 -10.97
C LEU A 54 2.56 1.30 -9.78
N VAL A 55 3.32 0.22 -9.48
CA VAL A 55 2.97 -0.72 -8.41
C VAL A 55 3.95 -0.58 -7.25
N PHE A 56 3.39 -0.30 -6.05
CA PHE A 56 4.13 -0.13 -4.80
C PHE A 56 4.09 -1.40 -3.96
N PRO A 57 5.26 -1.92 -3.52
CA PRO A 57 5.32 -3.09 -2.66
C PRO A 57 4.94 -2.77 -1.21
N GLY A 58 4.53 -3.80 -0.47
CA GLY A 58 4.31 -3.72 0.97
C GLY A 58 5.62 -3.57 1.76
N PHE A 59 5.49 -3.47 3.07
CA PHE A 59 6.62 -3.39 3.99
C PHE A 59 7.53 -4.63 3.86
N LEU A 60 8.84 -4.45 3.97
CA LEU A 60 9.88 -5.48 3.77
C LEU A 60 9.87 -6.16 2.39
N ALA A 61 9.07 -5.66 1.45
CA ALA A 61 8.98 -6.20 0.11
C ALA A 61 9.71 -5.32 -0.92
N SER A 62 9.99 -5.87 -2.07
CA SER A 62 10.62 -5.16 -3.19
C SER A 62 9.81 -5.31 -4.47
N SER A 63 10.29 -4.73 -5.57
CA SER A 63 9.66 -4.91 -6.88
C SER A 63 9.52 -6.38 -7.33
N ARG A 64 10.24 -7.31 -6.71
CA ARG A 64 10.11 -8.75 -7.03
C ARG A 64 8.77 -9.30 -6.55
N SER A 65 8.32 -8.93 -5.35
CA SER A 65 7.04 -9.38 -4.78
C SER A 65 5.84 -8.94 -5.61
N THR A 66 5.93 -7.78 -6.28
CA THR A 66 4.85 -7.25 -7.12
C THR A 66 4.90 -7.74 -8.57
N ARG A 67 5.86 -8.61 -8.92
CA ARG A 67 6.02 -9.10 -10.31
C ARG A 67 4.78 -9.83 -10.83
N PRO A 68 4.14 -10.76 -10.09
CA PRO A 68 2.94 -11.43 -10.58
C PRO A 68 1.81 -10.45 -10.89
N LEU A 69 1.55 -9.49 -10.00
CA LEU A 69 0.53 -8.45 -10.22
C LEU A 69 0.86 -7.58 -11.44
N ARG A 70 2.11 -7.15 -11.57
CA ARG A 70 2.53 -6.34 -12.71
C ARG A 70 2.42 -7.09 -14.04
N GLN A 71 2.75 -8.40 -14.03
CA GLN A 71 2.59 -9.24 -15.20
C GLN A 71 1.12 -9.37 -15.57
N PHE A 72 0.25 -9.61 -14.59
CA PHE A 72 -1.19 -9.66 -14.80
C PHE A 72 -1.72 -8.36 -15.40
N LEU A 73 -1.33 -7.20 -14.86
CA LEU A 73 -1.73 -5.90 -15.39
C LEU A 73 -1.24 -5.70 -16.85
N ALA A 74 -0.01 -6.13 -17.15
CA ALA A 74 0.52 -6.06 -18.51
C ALA A 74 -0.25 -6.98 -19.47
N ASP A 75 -0.60 -8.19 -19.02
CA ASP A 75 -1.34 -9.17 -19.81
C ASP A 75 -2.77 -8.71 -20.17
N ILE A 76 -3.37 -7.86 -19.34
CA ILE A 76 -4.69 -7.28 -19.59
C ILE A 76 -4.61 -5.87 -20.20
N GLY A 77 -3.45 -5.45 -20.72
CA GLY A 77 -3.33 -4.25 -21.55
C GLY A 77 -2.92 -2.96 -20.84
N TYR A 78 -2.35 -3.03 -19.61
CA TYR A 78 -1.79 -1.87 -18.93
C TYR A 78 -0.27 -1.81 -19.07
N ARG A 79 0.34 -0.61 -19.07
CA ARG A 79 1.80 -0.42 -18.98
C ARG A 79 2.26 -0.45 -17.53
N SER A 80 2.44 -1.64 -16.96
CA SER A 80 2.77 -1.80 -15.55
C SER A 80 4.25 -1.55 -15.26
N HIS A 81 4.53 -0.78 -14.21
CA HIS A 81 5.87 -0.36 -13.81
C HIS A 81 6.21 -0.77 -12.39
N ARG A 82 7.49 -1.11 -12.18
CA ARG A 82 8.06 -1.31 -10.85
C ARG A 82 8.47 0.03 -10.23
N TRP A 83 8.44 0.13 -8.91
CA TRP A 83 8.81 1.36 -8.20
C TRP A 83 10.31 1.71 -8.26
N LYS A 84 11.20 0.72 -8.43
CA LYS A 84 12.67 0.88 -8.57
C LYS A 84 13.43 1.42 -7.33
N LEU A 85 12.84 1.43 -6.17
CA LEU A 85 13.41 2.02 -4.94
C LEU A 85 13.94 0.97 -3.94
N GLY A 86 14.24 -0.25 -4.41
CA GLY A 86 14.79 -1.32 -3.56
C GLY A 86 13.73 -1.99 -2.68
N TYR A 87 14.11 -2.31 -1.44
CA TYR A 87 13.21 -2.83 -0.42
C TYR A 87 12.45 -1.69 0.26
N ASN A 88 11.17 -1.91 0.53
CA ASN A 88 10.35 -0.98 1.30
C ASN A 88 10.61 -1.18 2.80
N MET A 89 11.57 -0.45 3.33
CA MET A 89 11.96 -0.52 4.75
C MET A 89 11.16 0.42 5.65
N GLY A 90 10.06 0.99 5.17
CA GLY A 90 9.30 2.00 5.88
C GLY A 90 9.54 3.40 5.32
N TYR A 91 8.99 4.41 6.01
CA TYR A 91 9.06 5.79 5.56
C TYR A 91 10.46 6.39 5.81
N SER A 92 10.99 7.06 4.79
CA SER A 92 12.09 8.02 4.90
C SER A 92 11.85 9.17 3.92
N PHE A 93 12.42 10.35 4.19
CA PHE A 93 12.33 11.49 3.27
C PHE A 93 12.93 11.15 1.90
N LYS A 94 14.07 10.45 1.89
CA LYS A 94 14.69 9.96 0.65
C LYS A 94 13.76 9.09 -0.16
N LEU A 95 13.06 8.15 0.50
CA LEU A 95 12.08 7.28 -0.13
C LEU A 95 10.90 8.09 -0.68
N HIS A 96 10.39 9.05 0.10
CA HIS A 96 9.30 9.91 -0.30
C HIS A 96 9.61 10.70 -1.58
N TYR A 97 10.76 11.39 -1.63
CA TYR A 97 11.20 12.09 -2.84
C TYR A 97 11.41 11.14 -4.00
N GLY A 98 12.05 9.99 -3.79
CA GLY A 98 12.24 8.98 -4.83
C GLY A 98 10.91 8.43 -5.40
N MET A 99 9.87 8.33 -4.58
CA MET A 99 8.54 7.95 -5.06
C MET A 99 7.91 9.05 -5.91
N ARG A 100 8.02 10.33 -5.50
CA ARG A 100 7.54 11.49 -6.28
C ARG A 100 8.23 11.56 -7.64
N ASP A 101 9.55 11.49 -7.63
CA ASP A 101 10.37 11.50 -8.86
C ASP A 101 9.95 10.36 -9.80
N ARG A 102 9.69 9.18 -9.25
CA ARG A 102 9.25 8.03 -10.04
C ARG A 102 7.86 8.22 -10.66
N VAL A 103 6.94 8.85 -9.94
CA VAL A 103 5.60 9.21 -10.44
C VAL A 103 5.73 10.23 -11.56
N THR A 104 6.51 11.30 -11.34
CA THR A 104 6.76 12.36 -12.32
C THR A 104 7.44 11.81 -13.58
N GLU A 105 8.52 11.02 -13.43
CA GLU A 105 9.22 10.36 -14.54
C GLU A 105 8.27 9.60 -15.46
N LEU A 106 7.33 8.87 -14.88
CA LEU A 106 6.39 8.07 -15.67
C LEU A 106 5.32 8.95 -16.32
N ALA A 107 4.79 9.94 -15.62
CA ALA A 107 3.80 10.85 -16.18
C ALA A 107 4.36 11.63 -17.38
N GLU A 108 5.58 12.15 -17.25
CA GLU A 108 6.29 12.85 -18.33
C GLU A 108 6.60 11.92 -19.52
N ARG A 109 7.12 10.71 -19.24
CA ARG A 109 7.43 9.71 -20.27
C ARG A 109 6.25 9.36 -21.16
N TYR A 110 5.05 9.28 -20.57
CA TYR A 110 3.86 8.87 -21.28
C TYR A 110 2.95 10.03 -21.68
N GLY A 111 3.24 11.25 -21.23
CA GLY A 111 2.41 12.43 -21.53
C GLY A 111 0.98 12.31 -21.00
N GLN A 112 0.76 11.51 -19.94
CA GLN A 112 -0.57 11.25 -19.39
C GLN A 112 -0.53 10.93 -17.90
N LYS A 113 -1.68 11.07 -17.22
CA LYS A 113 -1.82 10.69 -15.81
C LYS A 113 -1.59 9.19 -15.62
N ILE A 114 -0.98 8.83 -14.48
CA ILE A 114 -0.68 7.44 -14.12
C ILE A 114 -1.61 6.92 -13.03
N SER A 115 -1.86 5.62 -13.04
CA SER A 115 -2.54 4.92 -11.95
C SER A 115 -1.53 4.37 -10.95
N LEU A 116 -1.86 4.43 -9.67
CA LEU A 116 -1.05 3.90 -8.60
C LEU A 116 -1.74 2.67 -8.00
N VAL A 117 -1.02 1.57 -7.90
CA VAL A 117 -1.51 0.36 -7.22
C VAL A 117 -0.59 0.05 -6.07
N GLY A 118 -1.11 -0.03 -4.85
CA GLY A 118 -0.31 -0.25 -3.67
C GLY A 118 -0.79 -1.41 -2.83
N TRP A 119 0.14 -2.30 -2.44
CA TRP A 119 -0.14 -3.40 -1.52
C TRP A 119 0.30 -3.04 -0.10
N SER A 120 -0.59 -3.23 0.90
CA SER A 120 -0.31 -2.96 2.32
C SER A 120 0.23 -1.53 2.50
N LEU A 121 1.43 -1.34 3.08
CA LEU A 121 2.09 -0.04 3.23
C LEU A 121 2.26 0.71 1.89
N GLY A 122 2.46 -0.01 0.79
CA GLY A 122 2.53 0.59 -0.55
C GLY A 122 1.25 1.32 -0.96
N GLY A 123 0.08 0.87 -0.47
CA GLY A 123 -1.18 1.57 -0.73
C GLY A 123 -1.33 2.85 0.10
N VAL A 124 -0.71 2.91 1.27
CA VAL A 124 -0.63 4.16 2.06
C VAL A 124 0.16 5.20 1.26
N TYR A 125 1.34 4.82 0.73
CA TYR A 125 2.16 5.71 -0.10
C TYR A 125 1.42 6.16 -1.36
N ALA A 126 0.73 5.24 -2.04
CA ALA A 126 -0.02 5.57 -3.25
C ALA A 126 -1.11 6.61 -2.98
N ARG A 127 -1.82 6.53 -1.85
CA ARG A 127 -2.83 7.51 -1.46
C ARG A 127 -2.24 8.88 -1.16
N GLU A 128 -1.11 8.92 -0.44
CA GLU A 128 -0.43 10.18 -0.13
C GLU A 128 0.06 10.88 -1.39
N LEU A 129 0.73 10.14 -2.27
CA LEU A 129 1.20 10.68 -3.55
C LEU A 129 0.04 11.23 -4.41
N ALA A 130 -1.11 10.56 -4.40
CA ALA A 130 -2.27 11.05 -5.13
C ALA A 130 -2.83 12.37 -4.58
N ARG A 131 -2.68 12.63 -3.28
CA ARG A 131 -3.06 13.91 -2.68
C ARG A 131 -2.08 15.01 -2.98
N GLU A 132 -0.79 14.68 -2.98
CA GLU A 132 0.27 15.64 -3.28
C GLU A 132 0.35 15.97 -4.78
N MET A 133 -0.04 15.04 -5.64
CA MET A 133 0.17 15.10 -7.09
C MET A 133 -1.14 14.81 -7.88
N PRO A 134 -2.26 15.50 -7.58
CA PRO A 134 -3.57 15.19 -8.19
C PRO A 134 -3.61 15.45 -9.70
N ASP A 135 -2.71 16.30 -10.18
CA ASP A 135 -2.66 16.65 -11.61
C ASP A 135 -2.05 15.56 -12.47
N ILE A 136 -1.22 14.68 -11.90
CA ILE A 136 -0.53 13.61 -12.62
C ILE A 136 -0.93 12.20 -12.16
N VAL A 137 -1.68 12.06 -11.08
CA VAL A 137 -2.25 10.79 -10.65
C VAL A 137 -3.69 10.66 -11.16
N ARG A 138 -3.97 9.59 -11.87
CA ARG A 138 -5.29 9.28 -12.44
C ARG A 138 -6.23 8.64 -11.42
N GLN A 139 -5.73 7.62 -10.73
CA GLN A 139 -6.48 6.85 -9.73
C GLN A 139 -5.54 6.07 -8.82
N VAL A 140 -6.07 5.63 -7.69
CA VAL A 140 -5.37 4.78 -6.72
C VAL A 140 -6.18 3.52 -6.46
N VAL A 141 -5.51 2.37 -6.52
CA VAL A 141 -6.04 1.08 -6.08
C VAL A 141 -5.20 0.58 -4.91
N THR A 142 -5.84 0.32 -3.78
CA THR A 142 -5.17 -0.21 -2.59
C THR A 142 -5.60 -1.65 -2.32
N MET A 143 -4.63 -2.51 -2.00
CA MET A 143 -4.85 -3.92 -1.69
C MET A 143 -4.35 -4.22 -0.27
N GLY A 144 -5.26 -4.58 0.64
CA GLY A 144 -4.90 -4.88 2.03
C GLY A 144 -4.22 -3.72 2.77
N SER A 145 -4.48 -2.48 2.37
CA SER A 145 -3.90 -1.30 3.00
C SER A 145 -4.78 -0.79 4.13
N PRO A 146 -4.21 -0.42 5.29
CA PRO A 146 -4.98 0.19 6.36
C PRO A 146 -5.52 1.55 5.89
N PHE A 147 -6.79 1.85 6.17
CA PHE A 147 -7.41 3.14 5.86
C PHE A 147 -8.19 3.71 7.05
N ARG A 148 -8.33 2.93 8.12
CA ARG A 148 -8.88 3.35 9.42
C ARG A 148 -8.11 2.64 10.53
N GLY A 149 -7.80 3.33 11.60
CA GLY A 149 -7.21 2.76 12.80
C GLY A 149 -6.22 3.72 13.45
N HIS A 150 -6.11 3.63 14.78
CA HIS A 150 -5.07 4.36 15.49
C HIS A 150 -3.74 3.61 15.28
N PRO A 151 -2.68 4.26 14.86
CA PRO A 151 -1.40 3.62 14.52
C PRO A 151 -0.78 2.82 15.66
N SER A 152 -1.13 3.15 16.91
CA SER A 152 -0.61 2.49 18.12
C SER A 152 -1.17 1.08 18.36
N SER A 153 -2.20 0.66 17.65
CA SER A 153 -2.93 -0.59 17.95
C SER A 153 -2.47 -1.83 17.18
N SER A 154 -1.50 -1.71 16.26
CA SER A 154 -1.07 -2.84 15.45
C SER A 154 0.40 -3.22 15.65
N ASN A 155 0.71 -4.51 15.54
CA ASN A 155 2.10 -4.99 15.47
C ASN A 155 2.87 -4.35 14.31
N VAL A 156 2.18 -3.92 13.25
CA VAL A 156 2.74 -3.20 12.11
C VAL A 156 3.38 -1.88 12.53
N HIS A 157 2.80 -1.15 13.47
CA HIS A 157 3.37 0.07 14.03
C HIS A 157 4.73 -0.19 14.72
N ARG A 158 4.81 -1.26 15.52
CA ARG A 158 6.07 -1.62 16.19
C ARG A 158 7.15 -2.02 15.17
N ILE A 159 6.79 -2.80 14.16
CA ILE A 159 7.68 -3.20 13.09
C ILE A 159 8.05 -1.98 12.22
N PHE A 160 7.10 -1.11 11.91
CA PHE A 160 7.34 0.14 11.20
C PHE A 160 8.36 1.03 11.94
N ASN A 161 8.17 1.25 13.24
CA ASN A 161 9.10 2.06 14.06
C ASN A 161 10.49 1.42 14.21
N MET A 162 10.59 0.09 14.18
CA MET A 162 11.87 -0.61 14.28
C MET A 162 12.74 -0.42 13.02
N PHE A 163 12.13 -0.22 11.85
CA PHE A 163 12.82 -0.16 10.55
C PHE A 163 12.67 1.18 9.82
N SER A 164 11.81 2.07 10.27
CA SER A 164 11.70 3.42 9.71
C SER A 164 12.85 4.29 10.19
N GLU A 165 13.53 4.95 9.28
CA GLU A 165 14.58 5.96 9.61
C GLU A 165 13.99 7.18 10.33
N VAL A 166 12.72 7.42 10.17
CA VAL A 166 11.99 8.54 10.79
C VAL A 166 11.05 8.00 11.85
N PRO A 167 11.18 8.40 13.13
CA PRO A 167 10.23 8.07 14.17
C PRO A 167 8.81 8.48 13.76
N TYR A 168 7.84 7.69 14.14
CA TYR A 168 6.44 7.86 13.76
C TYR A 168 5.90 9.29 14.05
N ASP A 169 6.30 9.88 15.17
CA ASP A 169 5.93 11.22 15.60
C ASP A 169 6.51 12.36 14.73
N LYS A 170 7.56 12.06 13.97
CA LYS A 170 8.21 13.00 13.03
C LYS A 170 7.75 12.85 11.59
N ILE A 171 6.91 11.86 11.31
CA ILE A 171 6.28 11.71 9.99
C ILE A 171 5.25 12.84 9.82
N PRO A 172 5.20 13.50 8.66
CA PRO A 172 4.23 14.56 8.43
C PRO A 172 2.80 14.12 8.77
N LYS A 173 2.06 14.95 9.49
CA LYS A 173 0.68 14.64 9.91
C LYS A 173 -0.24 14.35 8.72
N SER A 174 0.01 14.99 7.58
CA SER A 174 -0.67 14.70 6.32
C SER A 174 -0.53 13.24 5.90
N PHE A 175 0.62 12.63 6.17
CA PHE A 175 0.88 11.22 5.89
C PHE A 175 0.23 10.29 6.93
N LEU A 176 0.11 10.74 8.18
CA LEU A 176 -0.41 9.95 9.29
C LEU A 176 -1.92 10.01 9.46
N GLN A 177 -2.57 11.09 9.04
CA GLN A 177 -4.02 11.30 9.24
C GLN A 177 -4.91 10.26 8.56
N HIS A 178 -4.32 9.41 7.73
CA HIS A 178 -5.05 8.45 6.89
C HIS A 178 -4.45 7.03 6.93
N MET A 179 -3.51 6.77 7.87
CA MET A 179 -3.14 5.43 8.29
C MET A 179 -4.12 4.90 9.32
#